data_ce05e908b4f73f217ff97d393f6ca197
#
_entry.id   ce05e908b4f73f217ff97d393f6ca197
#
_cell.length_a   1.000
_cell.length_b   1.000
_cell.length_c   1.000
_cell.angle_alpha   90.00
_cell.angle_beta   90.00
_cell.angle_gamma   90.00
#
_symmetry.space_group_name_H-M   'P 1'
#
loop_
_entity.id
_entity.type
_entity.pdbx_description
1 polymer ?
#
loop_
_entity_poly.entity_id
_entity_poly.type
_entity_poly.pdbx_seq_one_letter_code
_entity_poly.pdbx_strand_id
1 'polypeptide(L)'
;MVTALLRPIRAGAPRWAPRAFQAYTAHSANRRNFSSYLVSPKDLQEALRKNPPSPISTDPRVIPLCASWFLPNDERTGIQVYREQRIPKARFFDLDKVIDKHSSYPHMLPEPKGFAAAMSELGIRRDDIVVVYDTKELGIFSAPRVAWTLRLFGHPTVHILNSFKLWVDQGLPTETGELYTVECSTYPIPELDESKVASFEDVREIAKDHNKEGAEGIQILDARSAGRYSGKDPEPREGLSSGHMPGSINIPFTELLDPETKAFKSPEELHKYFAAKGVDPSKPVVSSCGTGVTACVVDAALEIAEYGSPDARKVYDGSWT
;
A
#
# COMPACT_ATOMS: atom_id res chain seq x y z
N MET A 1 -18.72 60.15 10.42
CA MET A 1 -17.86 59.10 11.04
C MET A 1 -18.53 57.78 10.79
N VAL A 2 -18.04 57.02 9.82
CA VAL A 2 -18.57 55.68 9.50
C VAL A 2 -17.51 54.69 9.94
N THR A 3 -17.81 53.95 11.01
CA THR A 3 -16.91 52.93 11.58
C THR A 3 -17.08 51.66 10.78
N ALA A 4 -16.07 51.30 9.99
CA ALA A 4 -16.01 50.05 9.27
C ALA A 4 -15.68 48.90 10.25
N LEU A 5 -16.64 47.99 10.47
CA LEU A 5 -16.44 46.76 11.22
C LEU A 5 -15.67 45.75 10.32
N LEU A 6 -14.39 45.56 10.61
CA LEU A 6 -13.57 44.50 10.06
C LEU A 6 -14.10 43.15 10.59
N ARG A 7 -14.62 42.31 9.68
CA ARG A 7 -14.95 40.90 9.99
C ARG A 7 -13.64 40.11 10.12
N PRO A 8 -13.46 39.27 11.14
CA PRO A 8 -12.29 38.42 11.23
C PRO A 8 -12.30 37.39 10.11
N ILE A 9 -11.18 37.28 9.39
CA ILE A 9 -10.88 36.19 8.43
C ILE A 9 -10.87 34.89 9.25
N ARG A 10 -11.80 33.98 8.97
CA ARG A 10 -11.75 32.64 9.52
C ARG A 10 -10.48 31.98 8.97
N ALA A 11 -9.51 31.72 9.84
CA ALA A 11 -8.42 30.82 9.54
C ALA A 11 -9.01 29.47 9.15
N GLY A 12 -8.76 29.01 7.93
CA GLY A 12 -9.13 27.67 7.50
C GLY A 12 -8.47 26.65 8.42
N ALA A 13 -9.19 25.57 8.75
CA ALA A 13 -8.61 24.47 9.49
C ALA A 13 -7.37 23.95 8.73
N PRO A 14 -6.31 23.54 9.43
CA PRO A 14 -5.09 23.03 8.78
C PRO A 14 -5.44 21.84 7.90
N ARG A 15 -4.91 21.80 6.68
CA ARG A 15 -5.14 20.72 5.67
C ARG A 15 -4.85 19.32 6.19
N TRP A 16 -4.19 19.20 7.32
CA TRP A 16 -3.72 17.96 7.96
C TRP A 16 -4.47 17.62 9.25
N ALA A 17 -5.57 18.31 9.57
CA ALA A 17 -6.36 17.96 10.74
C ALA A 17 -7.04 16.59 10.54
N PRO A 18 -6.83 15.61 11.45
CA PRO A 18 -7.49 14.32 11.36
C PRO A 18 -9.00 14.50 11.52
N ARG A 19 -9.77 14.04 10.53
CA ARG A 19 -11.21 13.85 10.72
C ARG A 19 -11.38 12.63 11.62
N ALA A 20 -12.09 12.80 12.74
CA ALA A 20 -12.40 11.70 13.65
C ALA A 20 -13.25 10.67 12.91
N PHE A 21 -12.63 9.57 12.52
CA PHE A 21 -13.33 8.37 12.06
C PHE A 21 -13.92 7.67 13.27
N GLN A 22 -15.21 7.40 13.27
CA GLN A 22 -15.82 6.55 14.29
C GLN A 22 -15.25 5.14 14.13
N ALA A 23 -14.38 4.75 15.06
CA ALA A 23 -13.92 3.38 15.17
C ALA A 23 -15.13 2.47 15.42
N TYR A 24 -15.44 1.62 14.46
CA TYR A 24 -16.38 0.51 14.68
C TYR A 24 -15.75 -0.44 15.70
N THR A 25 -16.21 -0.36 16.94
CA THR A 25 -15.87 -1.35 17.97
C THR A 25 -16.53 -2.68 17.61
N ALA A 26 -15.81 -3.50 16.88
CA ALA A 26 -16.22 -4.86 16.60
C ALA A 26 -16.04 -5.69 17.88
N HIS A 27 -17.12 -6.26 18.37
CA HIS A 27 -17.12 -7.23 19.47
C HIS A 27 -16.30 -8.45 19.05
N SER A 28 -15.17 -8.66 19.72
CA SER A 28 -14.23 -9.74 19.43
C SER A 28 -14.47 -10.91 20.37
N ALA A 29 -14.99 -12.00 19.84
CA ALA A 29 -14.79 -13.32 20.41
C ALA A 29 -13.80 -14.08 19.52
N ASN A 30 -12.63 -14.40 20.05
CA ASN A 30 -11.66 -15.38 19.50
C ASN A 30 -11.04 -15.05 18.13
N ARG A 31 -10.53 -13.82 17.93
CA ARG A 31 -9.85 -13.46 16.67
C ARG A 31 -8.49 -14.17 16.58
N ARG A 32 -8.28 -14.88 15.49
CA ARG A 32 -6.96 -15.36 15.02
C ARG A 32 -6.16 -14.15 14.50
N ASN A 33 -5.80 -13.21 15.37
CA ASN A 33 -5.15 -11.98 14.96
C ASN A 33 -3.63 -12.20 14.94
N PHE A 34 -3.02 -11.89 13.80
CA PHE A 34 -1.60 -11.60 13.78
C PHE A 34 -1.36 -10.33 14.61
N SER A 35 -0.28 -10.31 15.40
CA SER A 35 0.05 -9.17 16.27
C SER A 35 0.73 -8.02 15.51
N SER A 36 1.17 -8.25 14.28
CA SER A 36 1.94 -7.30 13.47
C SER A 36 1.33 -7.11 12.10
N TYR A 37 1.61 -5.96 11.48
CA TYR A 37 1.28 -5.69 10.08
C TYR A 37 2.00 -6.66 9.13
N LEU A 38 3.25 -7.03 9.44
CA LEU A 38 3.98 -8.09 8.75
C LEU A 38 3.69 -9.45 9.38
N VAL A 39 3.49 -10.46 8.53
CA VAL A 39 3.26 -11.85 8.92
C VAL A 39 4.40 -12.71 8.42
N SER A 40 4.96 -13.55 9.31
CA SER A 40 5.95 -14.52 8.90
C SER A 40 5.33 -15.68 8.11
N PRO A 41 6.11 -16.38 7.24
CA PRO A 41 5.62 -17.56 6.55
C PRO A 41 5.05 -18.64 7.49
N LYS A 42 5.68 -18.87 8.63
CA LYS A 42 5.25 -19.88 9.61
C LYS A 42 3.92 -19.49 10.27
N ASP A 43 3.77 -18.22 10.65
CA ASP A 43 2.53 -17.74 11.28
C ASP A 43 1.37 -17.83 10.30
N LEU A 44 1.59 -17.45 9.03
CA LEU A 44 0.57 -17.58 7.99
C LEU A 44 0.20 -19.06 7.76
N GLN A 45 1.19 -19.96 7.66
CA GLN A 45 0.91 -21.39 7.49
C GLN A 45 0.08 -21.95 8.65
N GLU A 46 0.41 -21.59 9.88
CA GLU A 46 -0.35 -22.01 11.05
C GLU A 46 -1.79 -21.48 11.03
N ALA A 47 -1.96 -20.21 10.65
CA ALA A 47 -3.27 -19.60 10.53
C ALA A 47 -4.13 -20.26 9.44
N LEU A 48 -3.52 -20.58 8.28
CA LEU A 48 -4.21 -21.28 7.18
C LEU A 48 -4.68 -22.69 7.57
N ARG A 49 -3.91 -23.42 8.38
CA ARG A 49 -4.31 -24.74 8.90
C ARG A 49 -5.54 -24.66 9.83
N LYS A 50 -5.76 -23.51 10.47
CA LYS A 50 -6.88 -23.26 11.37
C LYS A 50 -8.12 -22.71 10.67
N ASN A 51 -8.06 -22.51 9.35
CA ASN A 51 -9.24 -22.08 8.59
C ASN A 51 -10.39 -23.07 8.73
N PRO A 52 -11.65 -22.59 8.73
CA PRO A 52 -12.81 -23.46 8.75
C PRO A 52 -12.74 -24.47 7.59
N PRO A 53 -12.98 -25.77 7.85
CA PRO A 53 -12.96 -26.79 6.80
C PRO A 53 -14.14 -26.66 5.84
N SER A 54 -15.25 -26.09 6.30
CA SER A 54 -16.47 -25.93 5.50
C SER A 54 -16.51 -24.59 4.79
N PRO A 55 -16.78 -24.53 3.49
CA PRO A 55 -16.95 -23.29 2.74
C PRO A 55 -18.16 -22.46 3.19
N ILE A 56 -19.16 -23.09 3.81
CA ILE A 56 -20.36 -22.42 4.33
C ILE A 56 -20.20 -21.87 5.75
N SER A 57 -19.02 -22.06 6.37
CA SER A 57 -18.77 -21.49 7.69
C SER A 57 -18.85 -19.95 7.64
N THR A 58 -19.49 -19.38 8.68
CA THR A 58 -19.54 -17.94 8.89
C THR A 58 -18.31 -17.39 9.62
N ASP A 59 -17.45 -18.28 10.13
CA ASP A 59 -16.19 -17.84 10.79
C ASP A 59 -15.28 -17.11 9.82
N PRO A 60 -14.59 -16.05 10.26
CA PRO A 60 -13.57 -15.36 9.47
C PRO A 60 -12.49 -16.33 8.98
N ARG A 61 -12.13 -16.21 7.71
CA ARG A 61 -11.08 -17.02 7.07
C ARG A 61 -9.81 -16.19 6.93
N VAL A 62 -8.66 -16.84 6.95
CA VAL A 62 -7.40 -16.25 6.51
C VAL A 62 -7.26 -16.49 5.00
N ILE A 63 -7.22 -15.42 4.22
CA ILE A 63 -7.17 -15.43 2.76
C ILE A 63 -5.79 -14.92 2.29
N PRO A 64 -4.93 -15.77 1.73
CA PRO A 64 -3.74 -15.29 1.02
C PRO A 64 -4.18 -14.61 -0.28
N LEU A 65 -3.71 -13.39 -0.52
CA LEU A 65 -4.05 -12.59 -1.69
C LEU A 65 -2.77 -12.23 -2.45
N CYS A 66 -2.54 -12.88 -3.59
CA CYS A 66 -1.42 -12.56 -4.46
C CYS A 66 -1.72 -11.25 -5.21
N ALA A 67 -0.82 -10.29 -5.09
CA ALA A 67 -0.95 -8.96 -5.69
C ALA A 67 0.15 -8.70 -6.73
N SER A 68 0.84 -9.74 -7.19
CA SER A 68 2.01 -9.59 -8.06
C SER A 68 1.71 -8.84 -9.33
N TRP A 69 2.46 -7.79 -9.56
CA TRP A 69 2.43 -6.95 -10.73
C TRP A 69 3.86 -6.63 -11.20
N PHE A 70 4.07 -6.49 -12.48
CA PHE A 70 5.37 -6.22 -13.09
C PHE A 70 5.33 -4.92 -13.89
N LEU A 71 6.48 -4.27 -14.03
CA LEU A 71 6.62 -3.06 -14.83
C LEU A 71 6.28 -3.35 -16.31
N PRO A 72 5.79 -2.38 -17.08
CA PRO A 72 5.40 -2.58 -18.48
C PRO A 72 6.50 -3.10 -19.42
N ASN A 73 7.75 -2.90 -19.05
CA ASN A 73 8.93 -3.39 -19.78
C ASN A 73 9.41 -4.78 -19.32
N ASP A 74 8.71 -5.43 -18.41
CA ASP A 74 8.95 -6.84 -18.03
C ASP A 74 8.06 -7.74 -18.89
N GLU A 75 8.61 -8.84 -19.38
CA GLU A 75 7.85 -9.81 -20.20
C GLU A 75 6.89 -10.67 -19.38
N ARG A 76 7.02 -10.69 -18.05
CA ARG A 76 6.17 -11.45 -17.14
C ARG A 76 4.90 -10.67 -16.79
N THR A 77 3.85 -11.42 -16.48
CA THR A 77 2.63 -10.85 -15.90
C THR A 77 2.33 -11.46 -14.53
N GLY A 78 1.64 -10.71 -13.68
CA GLY A 78 1.28 -11.20 -12.34
C GLY A 78 0.51 -12.52 -12.37
N ILE A 79 -0.42 -12.66 -13.32
CA ILE A 79 -1.22 -13.88 -13.46
C ILE A 79 -0.40 -15.09 -13.92
N GLN A 80 0.62 -14.89 -14.77
CA GLN A 80 1.50 -16.00 -15.18
C GLN A 80 2.29 -16.53 -14.00
N VAL A 81 2.97 -15.67 -13.24
CA VAL A 81 3.77 -16.10 -12.07
C VAL A 81 2.90 -16.67 -10.94
N TYR A 82 1.66 -16.19 -10.80
CA TYR A 82 0.69 -16.79 -9.88
C TYR A 82 0.33 -18.23 -10.27
N ARG A 83 0.19 -18.51 -11.58
CA ARG A 83 -0.06 -19.89 -12.08
C ARG A 83 1.14 -20.79 -11.91
N GLU A 84 2.34 -20.24 -12.00
CA GLU A 84 3.60 -20.99 -11.84
C GLU A 84 3.82 -21.44 -10.40
N GLN A 85 3.57 -20.53 -9.43
CA GLN A 85 3.75 -20.86 -8.01
C GLN A 85 2.99 -19.89 -7.11
N ARG A 86 2.18 -20.40 -6.19
CA ARG A 86 1.42 -19.63 -5.22
C ARG A 86 1.22 -20.36 -3.90
N ILE A 87 0.80 -19.62 -2.88
CA ILE A 87 0.30 -20.18 -1.63
C ILE A 87 -1.00 -20.94 -1.91
N PRO A 88 -1.22 -22.13 -1.31
CA PRO A 88 -2.44 -22.90 -1.51
C PRO A 88 -3.72 -22.09 -1.25
N LYS A 89 -4.69 -22.21 -2.15
CA LYS A 89 -5.97 -21.49 -2.10
C LYS A 89 -5.87 -19.96 -2.12
N ALA A 90 -4.72 -19.40 -2.51
CA ALA A 90 -4.59 -17.96 -2.69
C ALA A 90 -5.59 -17.43 -3.73
N ARG A 91 -5.94 -16.16 -3.60
CA ARG A 91 -6.65 -15.39 -4.62
C ARG A 91 -5.65 -14.53 -5.38
N PHE A 92 -6.01 -14.13 -6.59
CA PHE A 92 -5.19 -13.21 -7.39
C PHE A 92 -5.90 -11.87 -7.55
N PHE A 93 -5.29 -10.83 -7.02
CA PHE A 93 -5.74 -9.45 -7.18
C PHE A 93 -5.04 -8.83 -8.38
N ASP A 94 -5.79 -8.53 -9.43
CA ASP A 94 -5.27 -7.94 -10.66
C ASP A 94 -5.21 -6.41 -10.50
N LEU A 95 -4.01 -5.89 -10.24
CA LEU A 95 -3.79 -4.47 -9.99
C LEU A 95 -4.07 -3.60 -11.23
N ASP A 96 -4.03 -4.15 -12.44
CA ASP A 96 -4.36 -3.43 -13.67
C ASP A 96 -5.87 -3.39 -13.93
N LYS A 97 -6.68 -4.23 -13.27
CA LYS A 97 -8.13 -4.29 -13.43
C LYS A 97 -8.91 -3.60 -12.32
N VAL A 98 -8.39 -3.65 -11.10
CA VAL A 98 -9.04 -3.04 -9.92
C VAL A 98 -8.54 -1.60 -9.76
N ILE A 99 -8.94 -0.76 -10.67
CA ILE A 99 -8.52 0.64 -10.82
C ILE A 99 -9.71 1.55 -11.12
N ASP A 100 -9.49 2.86 -11.04
CA ASP A 100 -10.39 3.84 -11.63
C ASP A 100 -10.33 3.74 -13.17
N LYS A 101 -11.43 3.27 -13.77
CA LYS A 101 -11.55 3.08 -15.24
C LYS A 101 -11.76 4.39 -16.00
N HIS A 102 -12.02 5.49 -15.32
CA HIS A 102 -12.23 6.81 -15.89
C HIS A 102 -10.94 7.65 -15.90
N SER A 103 -9.96 7.26 -15.11
CA SER A 103 -8.67 7.92 -15.08
C SER A 103 -7.81 7.56 -16.28
N SER A 104 -7.09 8.56 -16.83
CA SER A 104 -6.02 8.35 -17.83
C SER A 104 -4.70 7.89 -17.18
N TYR A 105 -4.59 7.96 -15.85
CA TYR A 105 -3.42 7.52 -15.10
C TYR A 105 -3.56 6.07 -14.67
N PRO A 106 -2.47 5.28 -14.73
CA PRO A 106 -2.52 3.88 -14.33
C PRO A 106 -2.62 3.76 -12.80
N HIS A 107 -3.25 2.67 -12.34
CA HIS A 107 -3.33 2.25 -10.94
C HIS A 107 -4.04 3.20 -9.98
N MET A 108 -4.75 4.22 -10.48
CA MET A 108 -5.55 5.07 -9.61
C MET A 108 -6.57 4.26 -8.83
N LEU A 109 -6.81 4.66 -7.58
CA LEU A 109 -7.75 3.97 -6.69
C LEU A 109 -9.11 3.79 -7.34
N PRO A 110 -9.69 2.57 -7.31
CA PRO A 110 -11.01 2.32 -7.88
C PRO A 110 -12.09 3.08 -7.12
N GLU A 111 -13.23 3.29 -7.76
CA GLU A 111 -14.43 3.74 -7.05
C GLU A 111 -14.87 2.69 -6.01
N PRO A 112 -15.51 3.09 -4.89
CA PRO A 112 -15.96 2.18 -3.83
C PRO A 112 -16.80 1.01 -4.33
N LYS A 113 -17.67 1.24 -5.33
CA LYS A 113 -18.50 0.21 -5.94
C LYS A 113 -17.67 -0.79 -6.75
N GLY A 114 -16.66 -0.31 -7.49
CA GLY A 114 -15.74 -1.16 -8.25
C GLY A 114 -14.89 -2.03 -7.34
N PHE A 115 -14.40 -1.45 -6.23
CA PHE A 115 -13.68 -2.19 -5.20
C PHE A 115 -14.55 -3.30 -4.58
N ALA A 116 -15.79 -2.99 -4.17
CA ALA A 116 -16.71 -3.96 -3.59
C ALA A 116 -17.02 -5.11 -4.55
N ALA A 117 -17.19 -4.82 -5.86
CA ALA A 117 -17.40 -5.83 -6.88
C ALA A 117 -16.18 -6.76 -7.00
N ALA A 118 -14.97 -6.22 -7.05
CA ALA A 118 -13.73 -7.01 -7.11
C ALA A 118 -13.58 -7.92 -5.88
N MET A 119 -13.84 -7.42 -4.68
CA MET A 119 -13.79 -8.25 -3.46
C MET A 119 -14.84 -9.36 -3.49
N SER A 120 -16.04 -9.06 -3.98
CA SER A 120 -17.11 -10.04 -4.13
C SER A 120 -16.73 -11.17 -5.11
N GLU A 121 -16.16 -10.82 -6.27
CA GLU A 121 -15.69 -11.78 -7.28
C GLU A 121 -14.55 -12.65 -6.75
N LEU A 122 -13.66 -12.10 -5.94
CA LEU A 122 -12.61 -12.85 -5.25
C LEU A 122 -13.13 -13.73 -4.11
N GLY A 123 -14.42 -13.70 -3.81
CA GLY A 123 -15.02 -14.43 -2.72
C GLY A 123 -14.51 -14.01 -1.34
N ILE A 124 -14.01 -12.77 -1.20
CA ILE A 124 -13.54 -12.19 0.05
C ILE A 124 -14.71 -11.55 0.77
N ARG A 125 -14.88 -11.88 2.05
CA ARG A 125 -15.88 -11.26 2.93
C ARG A 125 -15.25 -10.14 3.75
N ARG A 126 -16.05 -9.21 4.21
CA ARG A 126 -15.58 -8.08 5.00
C ARG A 126 -14.89 -8.47 6.31
N ASP A 127 -15.24 -9.59 6.87
CA ASP A 127 -14.71 -10.13 8.13
C ASP A 127 -13.53 -11.08 7.95
N ASP A 128 -13.16 -11.44 6.70
CA ASP A 128 -11.98 -12.26 6.44
C ASP A 128 -10.69 -11.52 6.83
N ILE A 129 -9.65 -12.29 7.16
CA ILE A 129 -8.30 -11.79 7.42
C ILE A 129 -7.53 -11.91 6.11
N VAL A 130 -7.16 -10.80 5.49
CA VAL A 130 -6.43 -10.81 4.22
C VAL A 130 -4.94 -10.65 4.47
N VAL A 131 -4.14 -11.58 3.92
CA VAL A 131 -2.68 -11.52 3.93
C VAL A 131 -2.20 -11.37 2.49
N VAL A 132 -1.74 -10.17 2.14
CA VAL A 132 -1.31 -9.83 0.77
C VAL A 132 0.15 -10.21 0.57
N TYR A 133 0.49 -10.71 -0.62
CA TYR A 133 1.86 -11.08 -0.95
C TYR A 133 2.19 -10.92 -2.43
N ASP A 134 3.48 -10.79 -2.74
CA ASP A 134 4.03 -10.78 -4.09
C ASP A 134 4.74 -12.10 -4.42
N THR A 135 5.25 -12.23 -5.66
CA THR A 135 6.06 -13.39 -6.07
C THR A 135 7.39 -13.45 -5.32
N LYS A 136 8.03 -14.62 -5.39
CA LYS A 136 9.36 -14.81 -4.80
C LYS A 136 10.44 -13.95 -5.43
N GLU A 137 10.31 -13.61 -6.71
CA GLU A 137 11.29 -12.81 -7.45
C GLU A 137 11.23 -11.33 -7.07
N LEU A 138 10.02 -10.81 -6.87
CA LEU A 138 9.80 -9.42 -6.48
C LEU A 138 10.00 -9.22 -4.96
N GLY A 139 9.60 -10.20 -4.16
CA GLY A 139 9.63 -10.12 -2.70
C GLY A 139 8.54 -9.21 -2.15
N ILE A 140 8.82 -7.93 -1.99
CA ILE A 140 7.86 -6.89 -1.57
C ILE A 140 7.85 -5.79 -2.64
N PHE A 141 6.74 -5.67 -3.37
CA PHE A 141 6.63 -4.70 -4.46
C PHE A 141 5.21 -4.10 -4.57
N SER A 142 4.24 -4.89 -5.00
CA SER A 142 2.85 -4.47 -5.20
C SER A 142 1.90 -4.87 -4.05
N ALA A 143 2.30 -5.85 -3.24
CA ALA A 143 1.50 -6.26 -2.07
C ALA A 143 1.21 -5.10 -1.10
N PRO A 144 2.15 -4.20 -0.76
CA PRO A 144 1.85 -3.04 0.06
C PRO A 144 0.81 -2.10 -0.56
N ARG A 145 0.79 -1.95 -1.90
CA ARG A 145 -0.22 -1.15 -2.59
C ARG A 145 -1.61 -1.73 -2.41
N VAL A 146 -1.76 -3.04 -2.60
CA VAL A 146 -3.06 -3.71 -2.43
C VAL A 146 -3.48 -3.72 -0.96
N ALA A 147 -2.55 -3.95 -0.03
CA ALA A 147 -2.82 -3.86 1.40
C ALA A 147 -3.28 -2.45 1.83
N TRP A 148 -2.62 -1.41 1.32
CA TRP A 148 -3.00 -0.02 1.53
C TRP A 148 -4.40 0.26 0.95
N THR A 149 -4.68 -0.18 -0.28
CA THR A 149 -6.01 -0.04 -0.90
C THR A 149 -7.10 -0.69 -0.05
N LEU A 150 -6.91 -1.93 0.41
CA LEU A 150 -7.85 -2.63 1.29
C LEU A 150 -8.11 -1.83 2.59
N ARG A 151 -7.06 -1.28 3.20
CA ARG A 151 -7.17 -0.47 4.43
C ARG A 151 -7.90 0.85 4.20
N LEU A 152 -7.65 1.54 3.08
CA LEU A 152 -8.36 2.77 2.71
C LEU A 152 -9.87 2.54 2.53
N PHE A 153 -10.26 1.39 1.98
CA PHE A 153 -11.65 0.97 1.90
C PHE A 153 -12.14 0.29 3.19
N GLY A 154 -11.40 0.49 4.28
CA GLY A 154 -11.80 0.09 5.62
C GLY A 154 -11.91 -1.41 5.82
N HIS A 155 -11.21 -2.27 5.06
CA HIS A 155 -11.15 -3.71 5.37
C HIS A 155 -10.47 -3.89 6.73
N PRO A 156 -11.11 -4.56 7.71
CA PRO A 156 -10.69 -4.41 9.11
C PRO A 156 -9.41 -5.15 9.47
N THR A 157 -9.02 -6.19 8.71
CA THR A 157 -7.85 -7.02 9.05
C THR A 157 -7.03 -7.33 7.82
N VAL A 158 -5.96 -6.55 7.62
CA VAL A 158 -5.06 -6.64 6.46
C VAL A 158 -3.63 -6.73 6.94
N HIS A 159 -2.91 -7.69 6.39
CA HIS A 159 -1.50 -7.93 6.66
C HIS A 159 -0.72 -8.15 5.37
N ILE A 160 0.61 -8.06 5.46
CA ILE A 160 1.54 -8.36 4.36
C ILE A 160 2.39 -9.56 4.77
N LEU A 161 2.48 -10.58 3.92
CA LEU A 161 3.45 -11.65 4.08
C LEU A 161 4.85 -11.09 3.86
N ASN A 162 5.72 -11.24 4.85
CA ASN A 162 7.09 -10.75 4.76
C ASN A 162 7.95 -11.64 3.87
N SER A 163 7.75 -11.55 2.57
CA SER A 163 8.38 -12.26 1.46
C SER A 163 7.87 -13.70 1.21
N PHE A 164 7.29 -13.89 0.04
CA PHE A 164 6.94 -15.23 -0.47
C PHE A 164 8.20 -16.05 -0.80
N LYS A 165 9.34 -15.42 -1.08
CA LYS A 165 10.61 -16.11 -1.22
C LYS A 165 10.95 -16.91 0.04
N LEU A 166 10.80 -16.31 1.22
CA LEU A 166 11.00 -17.01 2.50
C LEU A 166 10.03 -18.18 2.71
N TRP A 167 8.78 -18.06 2.22
CA TRP A 167 7.81 -19.15 2.22
C TRP A 167 8.33 -20.36 1.42
N VAL A 168 8.83 -20.09 0.20
CA VAL A 168 9.37 -21.12 -0.70
C VAL A 168 10.67 -21.72 -0.15
N ASP A 169 11.61 -20.88 0.32
CA ASP A 169 12.90 -21.32 0.87
C ASP A 169 12.74 -22.21 2.13
N GLN A 170 11.67 -22.01 2.89
CA GLN A 170 11.33 -22.85 4.05
C GLN A 170 10.61 -24.16 3.65
N GLY A 171 10.43 -24.44 2.37
CA GLY A 171 9.74 -25.63 1.88
C GLY A 171 8.26 -25.71 2.25
N LEU A 172 7.62 -24.55 2.47
CA LEU A 172 6.20 -24.51 2.78
C LEU A 172 5.34 -24.83 1.56
N PRO A 173 4.10 -25.34 1.73
CA PRO A 173 3.28 -25.82 0.62
C PRO A 173 3.02 -24.75 -0.43
N THR A 174 3.18 -25.11 -1.69
CA THR A 174 2.82 -24.27 -2.85
C THR A 174 1.90 -25.03 -3.80
N GLU A 175 1.20 -24.30 -4.64
CA GLU A 175 0.34 -24.82 -5.72
C GLU A 175 0.68 -24.16 -7.05
N THR A 176 0.32 -24.85 -8.14
CA THR A 176 0.50 -24.43 -9.54
C THR A 176 -0.82 -24.54 -10.29
N GLY A 177 -0.87 -24.02 -11.52
CA GLY A 177 -2.00 -24.19 -12.45
C GLY A 177 -3.03 -23.06 -12.41
N GLU A 178 -4.21 -23.31 -12.96
CA GLU A 178 -5.25 -22.31 -13.16
C GLU A 178 -5.81 -21.73 -11.86
N LEU A 179 -6.50 -20.58 -11.98
CA LEU A 179 -7.18 -19.95 -10.87
C LEU A 179 -8.29 -20.86 -10.32
N TYR A 180 -8.46 -20.81 -9.01
CA TYR A 180 -9.62 -21.44 -8.41
C TYR A 180 -10.91 -20.77 -8.84
N THR A 181 -11.90 -21.57 -9.17
CA THR A 181 -13.28 -21.11 -9.16
C THR A 181 -13.69 -20.91 -7.71
N VAL A 182 -13.99 -19.69 -7.34
CA VAL A 182 -14.47 -19.35 -5.99
C VAL A 182 -15.93 -18.95 -6.07
N GLU A 183 -16.67 -19.29 -5.02
CA GLU A 183 -18.01 -18.77 -4.86
C GLU A 183 -17.93 -17.27 -4.52
N CYS A 184 -18.66 -16.45 -5.29
CA CYS A 184 -18.71 -15.01 -5.04
C CYS A 184 -19.29 -14.74 -3.65
N SER A 185 -18.72 -13.75 -2.96
CA SER A 185 -19.27 -13.22 -1.72
C SER A 185 -20.13 -11.98 -2.00
N THR A 186 -20.75 -11.46 -0.95
CA THR A 186 -21.34 -10.11 -0.97
C THR A 186 -20.44 -9.21 -0.12
N TYR A 187 -19.68 -8.35 -0.78
CA TYR A 187 -18.86 -7.35 -0.10
C TYR A 187 -19.65 -6.02 -0.04
N PRO A 188 -19.84 -5.41 1.14
CA PRO A 188 -20.56 -4.15 1.24
C PRO A 188 -19.78 -3.02 0.55
N ILE A 189 -20.48 -2.09 -0.10
CA ILE A 189 -19.84 -0.92 -0.69
C ILE A 189 -19.26 -0.06 0.44
N PRO A 190 -17.94 0.14 0.49
CA PRO A 190 -17.28 0.88 1.57
C PRO A 190 -17.28 2.38 1.30
N GLU A 191 -16.86 3.15 2.31
CA GLU A 191 -16.39 4.52 2.13
C GLU A 191 -14.86 4.52 1.95
N LEU A 192 -14.33 5.44 1.16
CA LEU A 192 -12.90 5.65 0.97
C LEU A 192 -12.37 6.62 2.04
N ASP A 193 -11.30 6.24 2.74
CA ASP A 193 -10.57 7.15 3.62
C ASP A 193 -9.60 8.04 2.82
N GLU A 194 -10.12 9.17 2.34
CA GLU A 194 -9.34 10.16 1.59
C GLU A 194 -8.27 10.85 2.45
N SER A 195 -8.33 10.73 3.78
CA SER A 195 -7.36 11.40 4.67
C SER A 195 -5.94 10.87 4.50
N LYS A 196 -5.79 9.68 3.94
CA LYS A 196 -4.50 9.01 3.68
C LYS A 196 -4.03 9.16 2.22
N VAL A 197 -4.77 9.88 1.38
CA VAL A 197 -4.44 10.10 -0.02
C VAL A 197 -4.01 11.56 -0.21
N ALA A 198 -2.88 11.79 -0.87
CA ALA A 198 -2.47 13.12 -1.30
C ALA A 198 -2.96 13.36 -2.74
N SER A 199 -3.57 14.53 -2.97
CA SER A 199 -3.97 14.95 -4.30
C SER A 199 -2.79 15.54 -5.09
N PHE A 200 -2.97 15.71 -6.41
CA PHE A 200 -2.02 16.44 -7.25
C PHE A 200 -1.81 17.87 -6.74
N GLU A 201 -2.89 18.54 -6.36
CA GLU A 201 -2.86 19.92 -5.84
C GLU A 201 -2.04 20.01 -4.55
N ASP A 202 -2.21 19.05 -3.62
CA ASP A 202 -1.43 19.00 -2.38
C ASP A 202 0.06 18.89 -2.69
N VAL A 203 0.44 17.93 -3.52
CA VAL A 203 1.85 17.68 -3.87
C VAL A 203 2.46 18.82 -4.65
N ARG A 204 1.70 19.43 -5.56
CA ARG A 204 2.14 20.62 -6.31
C ARG A 204 2.46 21.79 -5.38
N GLU A 205 1.60 22.07 -4.42
CA GLU A 205 1.84 23.17 -3.45
C GLU A 205 3.03 22.85 -2.52
N ILE A 206 3.16 21.61 -2.05
CA ILE A 206 4.32 21.18 -1.26
C ILE A 206 5.62 21.37 -2.05
N ALA A 207 5.67 20.95 -3.31
CA ALA A 207 6.85 21.08 -4.16
C ALA A 207 7.21 22.56 -4.45
N LYS A 208 6.21 23.45 -4.58
CA LYS A 208 6.45 24.90 -4.77
C LYS A 208 6.94 25.59 -3.51
N ASP A 209 6.54 25.10 -2.35
CA ASP A 209 6.76 25.78 -1.07
C ASP A 209 7.92 25.19 -0.25
N HIS A 210 8.56 24.12 -0.71
CA HIS A 210 9.55 23.35 0.05
C HIS A 210 10.69 24.17 0.68
N ASN A 211 11.06 25.33 0.12
CA ASN A 211 12.12 26.21 0.62
C ASN A 211 11.61 27.58 1.10
N LYS A 212 10.29 27.79 1.18
CA LYS A 212 9.74 29.08 1.58
C LYS A 212 9.62 29.19 3.10
N GLU A 213 9.84 30.39 3.62
CA GLU A 213 9.54 30.71 5.02
C GLU A 213 8.03 30.50 5.29
N GLY A 214 7.71 29.78 6.37
CA GLY A 214 6.32 29.46 6.72
C GLY A 214 5.71 28.29 6.00
N ALA A 215 6.47 27.55 5.16
CA ALA A 215 6.01 26.28 4.60
C ALA A 215 5.69 25.26 5.71
N GLU A 216 4.72 24.39 5.47
CA GLU A 216 4.28 23.36 6.44
C GLU A 216 5.38 22.30 6.72
N GLY A 217 6.46 22.29 5.95
CA GLY A 217 7.60 21.38 6.13
C GLY A 217 7.29 19.92 5.77
N ILE A 218 6.24 19.69 4.96
CA ILE A 218 5.84 18.35 4.52
C ILE A 218 6.93 17.78 3.62
N GLN A 219 7.32 16.54 3.87
CA GLN A 219 8.38 15.85 3.14
C GLN A 219 7.78 14.93 2.06
N ILE A 220 8.28 15.01 0.83
CA ILE A 220 7.96 14.07 -0.24
C ILE A 220 9.05 13.00 -0.27
N LEU A 221 8.68 11.72 -0.13
CA LEU A 221 9.59 10.57 -0.23
C LEU A 221 9.37 9.87 -1.56
N ASP A 222 10.39 9.84 -2.41
CA ASP A 222 10.33 9.23 -3.75
C ASP A 222 10.94 7.82 -3.73
N ALA A 223 10.10 6.82 -3.95
CA ALA A 223 10.45 5.40 -3.90
C ALA A 223 11.18 4.86 -5.16
N ARG A 224 11.33 5.67 -6.21
CA ARG A 224 11.99 5.24 -7.46
C ARG A 224 13.50 5.05 -7.26
N SER A 225 14.11 4.29 -8.18
CA SER A 225 15.57 4.14 -8.20
C SER A 225 16.30 5.50 -8.27
N ALA A 226 17.51 5.55 -7.72
CA ALA A 226 18.32 6.76 -7.72
C ALA A 226 18.61 7.30 -9.14
N GLY A 227 18.71 6.41 -10.14
CA GLY A 227 18.92 6.82 -11.53
C GLY A 227 17.70 7.52 -12.14
N ARG A 228 16.47 6.99 -11.91
CA ARG A 228 15.21 7.64 -12.33
C ARG A 228 15.00 8.97 -11.61
N TYR A 229 15.22 8.97 -10.30
CA TYR A 229 15.12 10.17 -9.46
C TYR A 229 16.08 11.28 -9.91
N SER A 230 17.33 10.94 -10.21
CA SER A 230 18.35 11.91 -10.65
C SER A 230 18.23 12.33 -12.12
N GLY A 231 17.35 11.70 -12.89
CA GLY A 231 17.21 11.96 -14.33
C GLY A 231 18.24 11.27 -15.22
N LYS A 232 19.05 10.34 -14.65
CA LYS A 232 20.07 9.60 -15.42
C LYS A 232 19.50 8.40 -16.17
N ASP A 233 18.51 7.72 -15.58
CA ASP A 233 17.85 6.58 -16.17
C ASP A 233 16.46 6.99 -16.71
N PRO A 234 16.01 6.40 -17.84
CA PRO A 234 14.68 6.68 -18.38
C PRO A 234 13.56 6.13 -17.48
N GLU A 235 12.38 6.69 -17.61
CA GLU A 235 11.17 6.11 -17.02
C GLU A 235 10.75 4.84 -17.81
N PRO A 236 10.18 3.81 -17.14
CA PRO A 236 9.70 2.60 -17.82
C PRO A 236 8.54 2.82 -18.80
N ARG A 237 7.83 3.95 -18.67
CA ARG A 237 6.77 4.36 -19.58
C ARG A 237 7.26 5.43 -20.52
N GLU A 238 6.95 5.26 -21.81
CA GLU A 238 7.27 6.23 -22.84
C GLU A 238 6.57 7.58 -22.58
N GLY A 239 7.25 8.66 -22.99
CA GLY A 239 6.69 10.02 -22.87
C GLY A 239 6.84 10.68 -21.51
N LEU A 240 7.32 9.96 -20.49
CA LEU A 240 7.61 10.55 -19.19
C LEU A 240 9.07 10.99 -19.09
N SER A 241 9.29 12.20 -18.56
CA SER A 241 10.63 12.68 -18.22
C SER A 241 11.10 12.07 -16.91
N SER A 242 12.40 11.75 -16.80
CA SER A 242 13.03 11.42 -15.51
C SER A 242 13.33 12.70 -14.74
N GLY A 243 13.69 12.55 -13.46
CA GLY A 243 13.91 13.65 -12.53
C GLY A 243 13.08 13.47 -11.27
N HIS A 244 12.91 14.53 -10.47
CA HIS A 244 12.19 14.44 -9.21
C HIS A 244 11.43 15.73 -8.86
N MET A 245 10.50 15.64 -7.96
CA MET A 245 9.78 16.80 -7.41
C MET A 245 10.72 17.64 -6.56
N PRO A 246 10.74 18.98 -6.70
CA PRO A 246 11.57 19.84 -5.89
C PRO A 246 11.41 19.57 -4.39
N GLY A 247 12.53 19.41 -3.67
CA GLY A 247 12.55 19.15 -2.23
C GLY A 247 12.23 17.71 -1.82
N SER A 248 11.99 16.78 -2.75
CA SER A 248 11.78 15.38 -2.41
C SER A 248 13.07 14.69 -1.95
N ILE A 249 12.92 13.66 -1.13
CA ILE A 249 14.00 12.82 -0.62
C ILE A 249 13.90 11.46 -1.33
N ASN A 250 15.00 11.00 -1.94
CA ASN A 250 15.00 9.70 -2.60
C ASN A 250 15.15 8.55 -1.59
N ILE A 251 14.15 7.68 -1.56
CA ILE A 251 14.06 6.48 -0.74
C ILE A 251 13.81 5.27 -1.65
N PRO A 252 14.80 4.80 -2.42
CA PRO A 252 14.62 3.65 -3.29
C PRO A 252 14.03 2.47 -2.52
N PHE A 253 12.85 1.99 -2.94
CA PHE A 253 12.14 0.95 -2.18
C PHE A 253 12.99 -0.33 -2.00
N THR A 254 13.88 -0.62 -2.96
CA THR A 254 14.78 -1.77 -2.88
C THR A 254 15.79 -1.69 -1.72
N GLU A 255 16.12 -0.49 -1.26
CA GLU A 255 17.00 -0.27 -0.11
C GLU A 255 16.32 -0.55 1.23
N LEU A 256 14.99 -0.67 1.25
CA LEU A 256 14.18 -1.04 2.42
C LEU A 256 14.10 -2.56 2.63
N LEU A 257 14.56 -3.33 1.65
CA LEU A 257 14.48 -4.79 1.65
C LEU A 257 15.85 -5.41 1.84
N ASP A 258 15.86 -6.59 2.47
CA ASP A 258 17.02 -7.44 2.50
C ASP A 258 17.27 -8.03 1.08
N PRO A 259 18.49 -7.93 0.52
CA PRO A 259 18.75 -8.30 -0.86
C PRO A 259 18.63 -9.81 -1.13
N GLU A 260 18.82 -10.65 -0.12
CA GLU A 260 18.78 -12.11 -0.25
C GLU A 260 17.37 -12.66 -0.06
N THR A 261 16.72 -12.27 1.03
CA THR A 261 15.39 -12.78 1.40
C THR A 261 14.24 -12.03 0.73
N LYS A 262 14.50 -10.83 0.20
CA LYS A 262 13.49 -9.91 -0.35
C LYS A 262 12.41 -9.50 0.65
N ALA A 263 12.65 -9.72 1.92
CA ALA A 263 11.80 -9.29 3.02
C ALA A 263 12.12 -7.84 3.42
N PHE A 264 11.23 -7.18 4.12
CA PHE A 264 11.59 -5.92 4.77
C PHE A 264 12.78 -6.14 5.74
N LYS A 265 13.67 -5.17 5.80
CA LYS A 265 14.67 -5.06 6.85
C LYS A 265 14.01 -4.97 8.22
N SER A 266 14.76 -5.20 9.30
CA SER A 266 14.24 -5.08 10.65
C SER A 266 13.75 -3.65 10.94
N PRO A 267 12.81 -3.46 11.89
CA PRO A 267 12.36 -2.12 12.30
C PRO A 267 13.51 -1.19 12.66
N GLU A 268 14.53 -1.68 13.33
CA GLU A 268 15.72 -0.91 13.77
C GLU A 268 16.58 -0.49 12.56
N GLU A 269 16.75 -1.37 11.57
CA GLU A 269 17.50 -1.05 10.34
C GLU A 269 16.74 -0.03 9.49
N LEU A 270 15.43 -0.18 9.35
CA LEU A 270 14.57 0.79 8.66
C LEU A 270 14.60 2.16 9.35
N HIS A 271 14.51 2.19 10.67
CA HIS A 271 14.58 3.42 11.45
C HIS A 271 15.91 4.16 11.20
N LYS A 272 17.04 3.43 11.27
CA LYS A 272 18.38 3.98 10.98
C LYS A 272 18.49 4.46 9.54
N TYR A 273 17.90 3.74 8.60
CA TYR A 273 17.91 4.09 7.18
C TYR A 273 17.19 5.42 6.93
N PHE A 274 15.97 5.59 7.45
CA PHE A 274 15.23 6.85 7.28
C PHE A 274 15.95 8.03 7.92
N ALA A 275 16.50 7.85 9.11
CA ALA A 275 17.29 8.88 9.78
C ALA A 275 18.54 9.26 8.96
N ALA A 276 19.26 8.29 8.41
CA ALA A 276 20.43 8.51 7.56
C ALA A 276 20.10 9.23 6.23
N LYS A 277 18.88 9.03 5.71
CA LYS A 277 18.38 9.75 4.52
C LYS A 277 17.89 11.17 4.84
N GLY A 278 17.89 11.58 6.11
CA GLY A 278 17.47 12.92 6.53
C GLY A 278 15.95 13.09 6.61
N VAL A 279 15.19 12.00 6.70
CA VAL A 279 13.75 12.07 6.96
C VAL A 279 13.52 12.49 8.39
N ASP A 280 12.74 13.54 8.61
CA ASP A 280 12.41 14.08 9.94
C ASP A 280 11.11 13.42 10.45
N PRO A 281 11.15 12.61 11.52
CA PRO A 281 9.97 11.91 12.01
C PRO A 281 8.90 12.82 12.63
N SER A 282 9.26 14.08 12.92
CA SER A 282 8.32 15.07 13.48
C SER A 282 7.45 15.74 12.42
N LYS A 283 7.78 15.57 11.15
CA LYS A 283 7.11 16.22 10.02
C LYS A 283 6.18 15.27 9.26
N PRO A 284 5.11 15.80 8.66
CA PRO A 284 4.26 15.01 7.77
C PRO A 284 5.02 14.51 6.54
N VAL A 285 4.59 13.36 6.02
CA VAL A 285 5.20 12.68 4.88
C VAL A 285 4.18 12.38 3.79
N VAL A 286 4.57 12.60 2.53
CA VAL A 286 3.87 12.11 1.34
C VAL A 286 4.79 11.15 0.60
N SER A 287 4.42 9.88 0.52
CA SER A 287 5.14 8.89 -0.28
C SER A 287 4.71 8.95 -1.73
N SER A 288 5.68 8.93 -2.66
CA SER A 288 5.50 8.98 -4.11
C SER A 288 6.39 7.96 -4.83
N CYS A 289 6.04 7.61 -6.06
CA CYS A 289 6.90 6.79 -6.93
C CYS A 289 6.60 7.05 -8.41
N GLY A 290 6.47 6.03 -9.25
CA GLY A 290 6.02 6.16 -10.65
C GLY A 290 4.49 6.26 -10.77
N THR A 291 3.75 5.36 -10.14
CA THR A 291 2.29 5.18 -10.26
C THR A 291 1.62 4.80 -8.93
N GLY A 292 2.15 5.23 -7.80
CA GLY A 292 1.58 4.95 -6.48
C GLY A 292 1.79 3.51 -5.95
N VAL A 293 2.47 2.63 -6.69
CA VAL A 293 2.67 1.23 -6.27
C VAL A 293 3.77 1.12 -5.22
N THR A 294 5.01 1.46 -5.55
CA THR A 294 6.14 1.34 -4.62
C THR A 294 6.20 2.47 -3.59
N ALA A 295 5.44 3.53 -3.76
CA ALA A 295 5.16 4.52 -2.71
C ALA A 295 4.57 3.87 -1.45
N CYS A 296 3.70 2.87 -1.63
CA CYS A 296 3.12 2.10 -0.53
C CYS A 296 4.15 1.18 0.16
N VAL A 297 5.25 0.80 -0.51
CA VAL A 297 6.36 0.09 0.16
C VAL A 297 7.06 1.02 1.16
N VAL A 298 7.27 2.29 0.78
CA VAL A 298 7.85 3.30 1.69
C VAL A 298 6.92 3.56 2.87
N ASP A 299 5.61 3.75 2.62
CA ASP A 299 4.62 3.95 3.69
C ASP A 299 4.55 2.77 4.66
N ALA A 300 4.54 1.53 4.13
CA ALA A 300 4.60 0.32 4.95
C ALA A 300 5.89 0.22 5.77
N ALA A 301 7.04 0.58 5.19
CA ALA A 301 8.33 0.59 5.90
C ALA A 301 8.36 1.61 7.04
N LEU A 302 7.77 2.79 6.85
CA LEU A 302 7.61 3.80 7.91
C LEU A 302 6.72 3.27 9.04
N GLU A 303 5.66 2.51 8.72
CA GLU A 303 4.80 1.88 9.73
C GLU A 303 5.54 0.80 10.51
N ILE A 304 6.27 -0.07 9.81
CA ILE A 304 7.06 -1.15 10.43
C ILE A 304 8.14 -0.60 11.36
N ALA A 305 8.79 0.49 10.95
CA ALA A 305 9.82 1.16 11.72
C ALA A 305 9.26 2.04 12.86
N GLU A 306 7.94 2.19 12.96
CA GLU A 306 7.28 3.17 13.85
C GLU A 306 7.89 4.58 13.68
N TYR A 307 8.21 4.95 12.41
CA TYR A 307 8.93 6.18 12.09
C TYR A 307 7.95 7.31 11.76
N GLY A 308 7.82 8.24 12.67
CA GLY A 308 6.86 9.35 12.57
C GLY A 308 5.41 8.95 12.91
N SER A 309 4.51 9.92 12.87
CA SER A 309 3.09 9.69 13.20
C SER A 309 2.34 9.00 12.05
N PRO A 310 1.59 7.91 12.29
CA PRO A 310 0.72 7.31 11.31
C PRO A 310 -0.32 8.26 10.70
N ASP A 311 -0.80 9.23 11.50
CA ASP A 311 -1.81 10.19 11.05
C ASP A 311 -1.23 11.30 10.16
N ALA A 312 0.09 11.47 10.19
CA ALA A 312 0.81 12.46 9.38
C ALA A 312 1.40 11.86 8.10
N ARG A 313 0.94 10.67 7.65
CA ARG A 313 1.41 10.02 6.42
C ARG A 313 0.32 9.93 5.38
N LYS A 314 0.68 10.23 4.13
CA LYS A 314 -0.18 10.06 2.96
C LYS A 314 0.61 9.40 1.82
N VAL A 315 -0.11 8.80 0.90
CA VAL A 315 0.44 8.33 -0.37
C VAL A 315 -0.13 9.20 -1.49
N TYR A 316 0.73 9.66 -2.40
CA TYR A 316 0.31 10.34 -3.61
C TYR A 316 -0.03 9.30 -4.68
N ASP A 317 -1.33 9.11 -4.91
CA ASP A 317 -1.87 8.05 -5.78
C ASP A 317 -1.40 8.21 -7.23
N GLY A 318 -1.50 9.41 -7.81
CA GLY A 318 -1.03 9.71 -9.16
C GLY A 318 0.50 9.63 -9.33
N SER A 319 1.25 9.88 -8.27
CA SER A 319 2.73 9.81 -8.26
C SER A 319 3.39 10.65 -9.36
N TRP A 320 4.37 10.10 -10.10
CA TRP A 320 5.13 10.82 -11.13
C TRP A 320 4.45 10.83 -12.50
N THR A 321 3.41 10.03 -12.71
CA THR A 321 2.73 9.85 -14.00
C THR A 321 1.96 11.07 -14.44
#